data_788789d66bd787d8c5a243155cdfbd2e
#
_entry.id   788789d66bd787d8c5a243155cdfbd2e
#
_cell.length_a   1.000
_cell.length_b   1.000
_cell.length_c   1.000
_cell.angle_alpha   90.00
_cell.angle_beta   90.00
_cell.angle_gamma   90.00
#
_symmetry.space_group_name_H-M   'P 1'
#
loop_
_entity.id
_entity.type
_entity.pdbx_description
1 polymer ?
#
loop_
_entity_poly.entity_id
_entity_poly.type
_entity_poly.pdbx_seq_one_letter_code
_entity_poly.pdbx_strand_id
1 'polypeptide(L)'
;RVPTIALLSMGADPTGIITDLAKKRKRQVLMISLGQGQEPAARKLLATGTASGDWVLLQNCHLGLGFMSEVEQWLLKLEQDPAPTFRLWISAEPHPRFPIGLLQMSIKMTNEAPAGIKAGLKNSYAWINQDMLDSVSQPQWRVMLYALCFMHTIVQERRKFGPLGFNVPYEFNQSDLSASVQFMQNHLGDVESKKRPVDWITVNYMVCDVQYGGRITDDWDRRLFNTYGKAWLTQTCLDADFEFHKGMPGAYIIPANRPGMPGTDVDHYRKYIETLSLVDDPEIFGLHSNADLAYRTLQTKQQLDTILDVQPKEGGGGGGLTREEVVLNMVEDLQSKLPPDYRADDVKDGIKALGGMGKPLNICLKQEIDKLQQLLKAVRSMLVNLKLAIAGTIVMTPELIDMLDALFMARVPSKWVKVSQLVSPNMGVWFANILKRAEQFTAWLQNGRPLCFWLLGFFNPTGFLTANRQEVCRKHNKDGWALDDVIDHSEVLKQEKDEVRKAPEEGIYVYGLYLDGAKWDKPKDRLTDSDPKVLFSPLPVLWITGAQASKASDKKSLYTCPVYKAPKRTGLNYVTSVDLRVDDAPSKWTLRGVCLLTSTD
;
A
#
# COMPACT_ATOMS: atom_id res chain seq x y z
N ARG A 1 34.89 8.05 -18.66
CA ARG A 1 35.36 6.66 -18.74
C ARG A 1 34.27 5.73 -18.20
N VAL A 2 34.56 4.68 -17.45
CA VAL A 2 33.50 3.76 -16.99
C VAL A 2 32.49 4.49 -16.09
N PRO A 3 31.19 4.55 -16.44
CA PRO A 3 30.18 5.14 -15.57
C PRO A 3 29.91 4.25 -14.35
N THR A 4 29.41 4.84 -13.27
CA THR A 4 28.99 4.12 -12.09
C THR A 4 27.48 4.25 -11.91
N ILE A 5 26.76 3.14 -11.85
CA ILE A 5 25.31 3.11 -11.61
C ILE A 5 25.05 2.66 -10.19
N ALA A 6 24.39 3.52 -9.42
CA ALA A 6 23.82 3.18 -8.13
C ALA A 6 22.39 2.68 -8.33
N LEU A 7 22.17 1.38 -8.14
CA LEU A 7 20.84 0.79 -8.10
C LEU A 7 20.27 0.99 -6.69
N LEU A 8 19.21 1.79 -6.62
CA LEU A 8 18.65 2.24 -5.36
C LEU A 8 17.54 1.31 -4.89
N SER A 9 17.56 0.93 -3.64
CA SER A 9 16.35 0.52 -2.96
C SER A 9 15.49 1.75 -2.63
N MET A 10 14.21 1.58 -2.53
CA MET A 10 13.25 2.65 -2.24
C MET A 10 13.69 3.46 -0.99
N GLY A 11 13.79 4.79 -1.14
CA GLY A 11 14.24 5.69 -0.07
C GLY A 11 15.75 5.81 0.12
N ALA A 12 16.56 5.13 -0.68
CA ALA A 12 18.02 5.30 -0.66
C ALA A 12 18.44 6.50 -1.55
N ASP A 13 19.35 7.34 -1.05
CA ASP A 13 19.93 8.45 -1.81
C ASP A 13 21.46 8.49 -1.63
N PRO A 14 22.23 8.23 -2.69
CA PRO A 14 23.69 8.26 -2.65
C PRO A 14 24.29 9.66 -2.80
N THR A 15 23.46 10.70 -3.00
CA THR A 15 23.91 12.07 -3.33
C THR A 15 24.89 12.62 -2.31
N GLY A 16 24.60 12.45 -1.02
CA GLY A 16 25.49 12.89 0.06
C GLY A 16 26.87 12.23 0.00
N ILE A 17 26.87 10.90 -0.15
CA ILE A 17 28.11 10.09 -0.24
C ILE A 17 28.96 10.51 -1.45
N ILE A 18 28.33 10.69 -2.60
CA ILE A 18 29.02 11.10 -3.86
C ILE A 18 29.57 12.52 -3.70
N THR A 19 28.79 13.44 -3.12
CA THR A 19 29.19 14.84 -2.91
C THR A 19 30.38 14.93 -1.94
N ASP A 20 30.36 14.19 -0.86
CA ASP A 20 31.46 14.18 0.12
C ASP A 20 32.73 13.53 -0.45
N LEU A 21 32.56 12.49 -1.28
CA LEU A 21 33.69 11.88 -1.99
C LEU A 21 34.29 12.86 -3.01
N ALA A 22 33.46 13.61 -3.72
CA ALA A 22 33.93 14.64 -4.65
C ALA A 22 34.67 15.77 -3.93
N LYS A 23 34.15 16.26 -2.80
CA LYS A 23 34.83 17.26 -1.93
C LYS A 23 36.21 16.78 -1.48
N LYS A 24 36.33 15.52 -1.03
CA LYS A 24 37.63 14.91 -0.67
C LYS A 24 38.60 14.88 -1.85
N ARG A 25 38.09 14.77 -3.06
CA ARG A 25 38.86 14.80 -4.31
C ARG A 25 39.01 16.20 -4.91
N LYS A 26 38.53 17.26 -4.22
CA LYS A 26 38.53 18.66 -4.66
C LYS A 26 37.87 18.83 -6.03
N ARG A 27 36.70 18.19 -6.23
CA ARG A 27 35.90 18.25 -7.46
C ARG A 27 34.49 18.73 -7.16
N GLN A 28 33.91 19.38 -8.17
CA GLN A 28 32.52 19.79 -8.15
C GLN A 28 31.61 18.66 -8.65
N VAL A 29 30.40 18.55 -8.10
CA VAL A 29 29.38 17.62 -8.61
C VAL A 29 28.29 18.45 -9.28
N LEU A 30 28.12 18.23 -10.57
CA LEU A 30 27.01 18.78 -11.34
C LEU A 30 25.87 17.74 -11.32
N MET A 31 24.72 18.08 -10.74
CA MET A 31 23.63 17.13 -10.56
C MET A 31 22.33 17.61 -11.17
N ILE A 32 21.58 16.63 -11.70
CA ILE A 32 20.26 16.84 -12.25
C ILE A 32 19.40 15.59 -12.05
N SER A 33 18.15 15.80 -11.64
CA SER A 33 17.16 14.73 -11.57
C SER A 33 16.40 14.66 -12.89
N LEU A 34 16.31 13.46 -13.48
CA LEU A 34 15.63 13.23 -14.75
C LEU A 34 14.11 13.11 -14.53
N GLY A 35 13.45 14.27 -14.59
CA GLY A 35 12.00 14.37 -14.75
C GLY A 35 11.64 14.77 -16.18
N GLN A 36 10.35 14.98 -16.45
CA GLN A 36 9.90 15.41 -17.78
C GLN A 36 10.56 16.73 -18.20
N GLY A 37 11.14 16.75 -19.42
CA GLY A 37 11.72 17.95 -20.01
C GLY A 37 13.12 18.34 -19.50
N GLN A 38 13.78 17.51 -18.69
CA GLN A 38 15.12 17.79 -18.18
C GLN A 38 16.26 17.29 -19.09
N GLU A 39 15.96 16.59 -20.15
CA GLU A 39 16.94 16.02 -21.07
C GLU A 39 17.90 17.06 -21.70
N PRO A 40 17.44 18.28 -22.13
CA PRO A 40 18.34 19.28 -22.66
C PRO A 40 19.35 19.80 -21.63
N ALA A 41 18.91 19.98 -20.39
CA ALA A 41 19.78 20.40 -19.30
C ALA A 41 20.80 19.30 -18.94
N ALA A 42 20.39 18.04 -18.95
CA ALA A 42 21.28 16.90 -18.73
C ALA A 42 22.37 16.79 -19.79
N ARG A 43 22.03 16.98 -21.09
CA ARG A 43 23.01 17.03 -22.19
C ARG A 43 24.06 18.13 -21.98
N LYS A 44 23.60 19.31 -21.56
CA LYS A 44 24.50 20.43 -21.26
C LYS A 44 25.45 20.11 -20.11
N LEU A 45 24.93 19.51 -19.04
CA LEU A 45 25.74 19.11 -17.88
C LEU A 45 26.76 18.02 -18.24
N LEU A 46 26.40 17.05 -19.06
CA LEU A 46 27.31 16.02 -19.56
C LEU A 46 28.45 16.66 -20.39
N ALA A 47 28.13 17.56 -21.30
CA ALA A 47 29.14 18.27 -22.10
C ALA A 47 30.06 19.12 -21.21
N THR A 48 29.52 19.88 -20.29
CA THR A 48 30.30 20.71 -19.36
C THR A 48 31.21 19.87 -18.48
N GLY A 49 30.69 18.82 -17.82
CA GLY A 49 31.46 17.95 -16.94
C GLY A 49 32.59 17.21 -17.67
N THR A 50 32.34 16.76 -18.90
CA THR A 50 33.34 16.10 -19.76
C THR A 50 34.52 17.04 -20.07
N ALA A 51 34.22 18.30 -20.34
CA ALA A 51 35.24 19.30 -20.67
C ALA A 51 36.01 19.80 -19.42
N SER A 52 35.29 20.08 -18.32
CA SER A 52 35.90 20.63 -17.08
C SER A 52 36.58 19.56 -16.23
N GLY A 53 36.22 18.30 -16.37
CA GLY A 53 36.68 17.21 -15.52
C GLY A 53 35.94 17.11 -14.18
N ASP A 54 34.80 17.79 -14.07
CA ASP A 54 33.89 17.70 -12.92
C ASP A 54 33.07 16.43 -12.96
N TRP A 55 32.49 16.09 -11.82
CA TRP A 55 31.63 14.91 -11.72
C TRP A 55 30.20 15.26 -12.12
N VAL A 56 29.55 14.38 -12.86
CA VAL A 56 28.14 14.52 -13.24
C VAL A 56 27.34 13.43 -12.56
N LEU A 57 26.27 13.80 -11.88
CA LEU A 57 25.31 12.88 -11.26
C LEU A 57 23.94 13.06 -11.93
N LEU A 58 23.52 12.03 -12.66
CA LEU A 58 22.17 11.91 -13.21
C LEU A 58 21.32 11.11 -12.22
N GLN A 59 20.28 11.75 -11.68
CA GLN A 59 19.42 11.15 -10.67
C GLN A 59 18.10 10.67 -11.26
N ASN A 60 17.51 9.62 -10.64
CA ASN A 60 16.21 9.06 -11.01
C ASN A 60 16.09 8.65 -12.49
N CYS A 61 17.14 8.05 -13.00
CA CYS A 61 17.27 7.73 -14.43
C CYS A 61 16.23 6.70 -14.93
N HIS A 62 15.59 5.95 -14.04
CA HIS A 62 14.46 5.08 -14.36
C HIS A 62 13.23 5.85 -14.88
N LEU A 63 13.10 7.15 -14.58
CA LEU A 63 12.03 8.01 -15.09
C LEU A 63 12.29 8.50 -16.53
N GLY A 64 13.55 8.49 -16.98
CA GLY A 64 13.97 8.96 -18.29
C GLY A 64 14.61 7.87 -19.17
N LEU A 65 13.99 6.72 -19.33
CA LEU A 65 14.56 5.56 -20.04
C LEU A 65 14.95 5.86 -21.50
N GLY A 66 14.18 6.69 -22.21
CA GLY A 66 14.51 7.13 -23.58
C GLY A 66 15.84 7.87 -23.62
N PHE A 67 16.07 8.77 -22.66
CA PHE A 67 17.32 9.50 -22.55
C PHE A 67 18.49 8.59 -22.13
N MET A 68 18.25 7.54 -21.35
CA MET A 68 19.30 6.58 -21.00
C MET A 68 19.85 5.84 -22.22
N SER A 69 19.03 5.54 -23.20
CA SER A 69 19.49 4.99 -24.49
C SER A 69 20.35 5.99 -25.27
N GLU A 70 20.03 7.28 -25.17
CA GLU A 70 20.85 8.34 -25.74
C GLU A 70 22.20 8.48 -25.03
N VAL A 71 22.21 8.42 -23.70
CA VAL A 71 23.44 8.42 -22.88
C VAL A 71 24.33 7.22 -23.22
N GLU A 72 23.76 6.04 -23.44
CA GLU A 72 24.48 4.86 -23.93
C GLU A 72 25.17 5.14 -25.25
N GLN A 73 24.43 5.65 -26.24
CA GLN A 73 24.98 6.01 -27.57
C GLN A 73 26.04 7.11 -27.47
N TRP A 74 25.83 8.08 -26.59
CA TRP A 74 26.80 9.15 -26.36
C TRP A 74 28.11 8.59 -25.77
N LEU A 75 28.04 7.69 -24.80
CA LEU A 75 29.21 7.03 -24.21
C LEU A 75 29.99 6.20 -25.22
N LEU A 76 29.30 5.49 -26.13
CA LEU A 76 29.91 4.70 -27.20
C LEU A 76 30.62 5.57 -28.25
N LYS A 77 30.09 6.78 -28.50
CA LYS A 77 30.62 7.72 -29.51
C LYS A 77 31.61 8.75 -28.96
N LEU A 78 32.03 8.60 -27.69
CA LEU A 78 32.94 9.55 -27.07
C LEU A 78 34.34 9.43 -27.70
N GLU A 79 34.54 10.11 -28.86
CA GLU A 79 35.78 10.08 -29.66
C GLU A 79 36.93 10.83 -28.99
N GLN A 80 36.62 11.88 -28.20
CA GLN A 80 37.61 12.61 -27.41
C GLN A 80 37.71 12.03 -26.01
N ASP A 81 38.93 11.74 -25.57
CA ASP A 81 39.19 11.30 -24.20
C ASP A 81 38.67 12.35 -23.21
N PRO A 82 37.66 12.03 -22.38
CA PRO A 82 37.16 12.96 -21.39
C PRO A 82 38.29 13.33 -20.41
N ALA A 83 38.19 14.50 -19.80
CA ALA A 83 39.17 14.92 -18.79
C ALA A 83 39.44 13.78 -17.79
N PRO A 84 40.69 13.51 -17.39
CA PRO A 84 41.06 12.33 -16.58
C PRO A 84 40.31 12.22 -15.27
N THR A 85 39.81 13.36 -14.77
CA THR A 85 39.09 13.48 -13.51
C THR A 85 37.58 13.35 -13.63
N PHE A 86 37.05 13.40 -14.86
CA PHE A 86 35.62 13.26 -15.11
C PHE A 86 35.09 11.90 -14.58
N ARG A 87 33.93 11.94 -13.94
CA ARG A 87 33.18 10.75 -13.53
C ARG A 87 31.71 10.97 -13.79
N LEU A 88 31.07 9.94 -14.39
CA LEU A 88 29.62 9.88 -14.55
C LEU A 88 29.03 8.94 -13.51
N TRP A 89 28.13 9.50 -12.74
CA TRP A 89 27.32 8.80 -11.75
C TRP A 89 25.88 8.79 -12.22
N ILE A 90 25.22 7.66 -12.09
CA ILE A 90 23.83 7.44 -12.46
C ILE A 90 23.14 6.82 -11.27
N SER A 91 22.02 7.38 -10.81
CA SER A 91 21.16 6.72 -9.86
C SER A 91 19.84 6.28 -10.49
N ALA A 92 19.43 5.07 -10.27
CA ALA A 92 18.19 4.50 -10.80
C ALA A 92 17.61 3.44 -9.88
N GLU A 93 16.30 3.33 -9.84
CA GLU A 93 15.65 2.12 -9.33
C GLU A 93 15.75 0.99 -10.38
N PRO A 94 15.73 -0.28 -9.95
CA PRO A 94 15.66 -1.41 -10.87
C PRO A 94 14.46 -1.32 -11.80
N HIS A 95 14.70 -1.36 -13.10
CA HIS A 95 13.64 -1.27 -14.10
C HIS A 95 13.86 -2.27 -15.24
N PRO A 96 12.84 -3.09 -15.63
CA PRO A 96 13.02 -4.17 -16.62
C PRO A 96 13.41 -3.69 -18.02
N ARG A 97 13.12 -2.43 -18.36
CA ARG A 97 13.48 -1.83 -19.66
C ARG A 97 14.68 -0.90 -19.59
N PHE A 98 15.51 -0.98 -18.53
CA PHE A 98 16.74 -0.19 -18.47
C PHE A 98 17.75 -0.69 -19.54
N PRO A 99 18.47 0.20 -20.27
CA PRO A 99 19.35 -0.21 -21.35
C PRO A 99 20.43 -1.20 -20.90
N ILE A 100 20.44 -2.40 -21.48
CA ILE A 100 21.33 -3.48 -21.10
C ILE A 100 22.79 -3.13 -21.41
N GLY A 101 23.06 -2.46 -22.54
CA GLY A 101 24.40 -2.04 -22.92
C GLY A 101 24.99 -1.05 -21.90
N LEU A 102 24.19 -0.11 -21.40
CA LEU A 102 24.62 0.81 -20.37
C LEU A 102 24.94 0.07 -19.05
N LEU A 103 24.14 -0.92 -18.70
CA LEU A 103 24.42 -1.77 -17.53
C LEU A 103 25.72 -2.57 -17.70
N GLN A 104 25.97 -3.13 -18.89
CA GLN A 104 27.17 -3.92 -19.16
C GLN A 104 28.45 -3.11 -19.08
N MET A 105 28.43 -1.87 -19.59
CA MET A 105 29.61 -1.00 -19.60
C MET A 105 29.86 -0.26 -18.28
N SER A 106 28.96 -0.37 -17.31
CA SER A 106 28.98 0.39 -16.05
C SER A 106 29.42 -0.45 -14.87
N ILE A 107 30.04 0.19 -13.87
CA ILE A 107 30.19 -0.37 -12.53
C ILE A 107 28.85 -0.25 -11.83
N LYS A 108 28.31 -1.37 -11.39
CA LYS A 108 27.03 -1.44 -10.68
C LYS A 108 27.27 -1.54 -9.17
N MET A 109 26.58 -0.70 -8.42
CA MET A 109 26.55 -0.76 -6.95
C MET A 109 25.09 -0.69 -6.49
N THR A 110 24.77 -1.39 -5.43
CA THR A 110 23.50 -1.25 -4.74
C THR A 110 23.65 -0.26 -3.59
N ASN A 111 22.62 0.54 -3.36
CA ASN A 111 22.54 1.40 -2.20
C ASN A 111 21.20 1.16 -1.52
N GLU A 112 21.26 0.71 -0.28
CA GLU A 112 20.07 0.42 0.53
C GLU A 112 19.90 1.50 1.58
N ALA A 113 18.64 1.88 1.84
CA ALA A 113 18.32 2.80 2.91
C ALA A 113 18.70 2.17 4.26
N PRO A 114 19.15 2.98 5.25
CA PRO A 114 19.35 2.48 6.60
C PRO A 114 18.06 1.81 7.11
N ALA A 115 18.16 0.60 7.64
CA ALA A 115 17.04 -0.15 8.18
C ALA A 115 16.99 -0.09 9.71
N GLY A 116 15.80 0.15 10.23
CA GLY A 116 15.53 0.19 11.67
C GLY A 116 15.63 1.58 12.30
N ILE A 117 14.96 1.74 13.44
CA ILE A 117 14.85 3.03 14.15
C ILE A 117 16.23 3.57 14.55
N LYS A 118 17.10 2.71 15.06
CA LYS A 118 18.46 3.10 15.42
C LYS A 118 19.23 3.69 14.24
N ALA A 119 19.19 3.02 13.10
CA ALA A 119 19.92 3.47 11.90
C ALA A 119 19.31 4.75 11.31
N GLY A 120 17.98 4.88 11.28
CA GLY A 120 17.29 6.07 10.81
C GLY A 120 17.55 7.29 11.67
N LEU A 121 17.49 7.17 13.01
CA LEU A 121 17.86 8.24 13.93
C LEU A 121 19.34 8.62 13.82
N LYS A 122 20.22 7.63 13.67
CA LYS A 122 21.64 7.87 13.44
C LYS A 122 21.89 8.67 12.17
N ASN A 123 21.17 8.36 11.10
CA ASN A 123 21.22 9.11 9.84
C ASN A 123 20.72 10.55 10.02
N SER A 124 19.62 10.78 10.73
CA SER A 124 19.10 12.11 11.06
C SER A 124 20.11 12.92 11.90
N TYR A 125 20.73 12.31 12.92
CA TYR A 125 21.73 12.96 13.79
C TYR A 125 23.13 13.02 13.18
N ALA A 126 23.37 12.44 12.02
CA ALA A 126 24.58 12.70 11.23
C ALA A 126 24.52 14.09 10.57
N TRP A 127 23.32 14.53 10.17
CA TRP A 127 23.08 15.86 9.59
C TRP A 127 22.92 16.95 10.66
N ILE A 128 22.36 16.64 11.84
CA ILE A 128 22.20 17.58 12.95
C ILE A 128 23.54 17.78 13.63
N ASN A 129 24.02 19.04 13.62
CA ASN A 129 25.22 19.47 14.29
C ASN A 129 24.89 20.30 15.54
N GLN A 130 25.93 20.68 16.31
CA GLN A 130 25.76 21.47 17.53
C GLN A 130 25.17 22.87 17.25
N ASP A 131 25.60 23.51 16.15
CA ASP A 131 25.08 24.82 15.76
C ASP A 131 23.56 24.81 15.51
N MET A 132 23.07 23.74 14.92
CA MET A 132 21.63 23.54 14.72
C MET A 132 20.91 23.28 16.05
N LEU A 133 21.50 22.49 16.94
CA LEU A 133 20.93 22.23 18.26
C LEU A 133 20.82 23.48 19.11
N ASP A 134 21.75 24.42 18.96
CA ASP A 134 21.82 25.69 19.68
C ASP A 134 21.21 26.88 18.93
N SER A 135 20.65 26.64 17.74
CA SER A 135 20.07 27.69 16.87
C SER A 135 18.84 28.38 17.46
N VAL A 136 18.18 27.77 18.44
CA VAL A 136 17.01 28.31 19.14
C VAL A 136 17.25 28.24 20.64
N SER A 137 17.07 29.38 21.34
CA SER A 137 17.35 29.54 22.80
C SER A 137 16.34 28.79 23.67
N GLN A 138 15.14 28.50 23.14
CA GLN A 138 14.07 27.89 23.91
C GLN A 138 14.31 26.39 24.19
N PRO A 139 14.14 25.94 25.44
CA PRO A 139 14.39 24.55 25.82
C PRO A 139 13.49 23.54 25.09
N GLN A 140 12.28 23.96 24.68
CA GLN A 140 11.34 23.14 23.90
C GLN A 140 11.91 22.68 22.55
N TRP A 141 12.79 23.45 21.95
CA TRP A 141 13.40 23.19 20.66
C TRP A 141 14.03 21.80 20.57
N ARG A 142 14.88 21.47 21.53
CA ARG A 142 15.64 20.22 21.55
C ARG A 142 14.73 19.00 21.64
N VAL A 143 13.66 19.13 22.42
CA VAL A 143 12.62 18.12 22.58
C VAL A 143 11.85 17.92 21.28
N MET A 144 11.39 19.02 20.68
CA MET A 144 10.62 19.00 19.44
C MET A 144 11.45 18.47 18.27
N LEU A 145 12.73 18.83 18.20
CA LEU A 145 13.66 18.34 17.18
C LEU A 145 13.82 16.82 17.26
N TYR A 146 14.02 16.28 18.48
CA TYR A 146 14.14 14.84 18.66
C TYR A 146 12.83 14.12 18.31
N ALA A 147 11.69 14.63 18.78
CA ALA A 147 10.37 14.08 18.47
C ALA A 147 10.10 14.05 16.95
N LEU A 148 10.48 15.10 16.23
CA LEU A 148 10.37 15.18 14.78
C LEU A 148 11.27 14.16 14.09
N CYS A 149 12.53 14.02 14.50
CA CYS A 149 13.46 13.02 13.94
C CYS A 149 12.98 11.59 14.20
N PHE A 150 12.42 11.35 15.38
CA PHE A 150 11.83 10.06 15.73
C PHE A 150 10.62 9.76 14.84
N MET A 151 9.69 10.71 14.70
CA MET A 151 8.53 10.57 13.82
C MET A 151 8.94 10.32 12.37
N HIS A 152 9.93 11.07 11.86
CA HIS A 152 10.47 10.88 10.51
C HIS A 152 10.98 9.45 10.31
N THR A 153 11.75 8.94 11.25
CA THR A 153 12.28 7.58 11.21
C THR A 153 11.17 6.53 11.26
N ILE A 154 10.18 6.71 12.15
CA ILE A 154 9.05 5.79 12.28
C ILE A 154 8.25 5.69 10.98
N VAL A 155 7.93 6.82 10.35
CA VAL A 155 7.13 6.79 9.12
C VAL A 155 7.89 6.23 7.92
N GLN A 156 9.23 6.41 7.88
CA GLN A 156 10.07 5.74 6.88
C GLN A 156 10.08 4.22 7.09
N GLU A 157 10.32 3.77 8.32
CA GLU A 157 10.42 2.35 8.65
C GLU A 157 9.08 1.62 8.59
N ARG A 158 7.97 2.30 8.90
CA ARG A 158 6.64 1.71 8.84
C ARG A 158 6.28 1.18 7.45
N ARG A 159 6.88 1.71 6.41
CA ARG A 159 6.72 1.26 5.03
C ARG A 159 7.08 -0.23 4.82
N LYS A 160 8.01 -0.77 5.61
CA LYS A 160 8.41 -2.19 5.51
C LYS A 160 7.26 -3.18 5.73
N PHE A 161 6.22 -2.77 6.46
CA PHE A 161 5.05 -3.61 6.72
C PHE A 161 4.03 -3.61 5.57
N GLY A 162 4.36 -3.00 4.42
CA GLY A 162 3.47 -2.94 3.26
C GLY A 162 2.14 -2.24 3.56
N PRO A 163 1.01 -2.78 3.07
CA PRO A 163 -0.30 -2.14 3.24
C PRO A 163 -0.76 -2.02 4.69
N LEU A 164 -0.28 -2.86 5.60
CA LEU A 164 -0.54 -2.72 7.04
C LEU A 164 0.17 -1.48 7.61
N GLY A 165 1.32 -1.11 7.04
CA GLY A 165 2.05 0.09 7.40
C GLY A 165 1.43 1.35 6.79
N PHE A 166 1.38 1.42 5.46
CA PHE A 166 0.73 2.46 4.65
C PHE A 166 0.08 1.83 3.42
N ASN A 167 -1.09 2.31 3.03
CA ASN A 167 -1.79 1.86 1.84
C ASN A 167 -0.97 2.12 0.57
N VAL A 168 -0.27 3.26 0.52
CA VAL A 168 0.63 3.68 -0.55
C VAL A 168 2.05 3.77 0.00
N PRO A 169 3.06 3.21 -0.66
CA PRO A 169 4.45 3.33 -0.24
C PRO A 169 4.99 4.73 -0.54
N TYR A 170 4.92 5.63 0.45
CA TYR A 170 5.44 6.99 0.34
C TYR A 170 6.94 7.05 0.55
N GLU A 171 7.61 7.93 -0.17
CA GLU A 171 9.03 8.22 -0.01
C GLU A 171 9.23 9.52 0.79
N PHE A 172 9.20 9.40 2.10
CA PHE A 172 9.62 10.48 2.98
C PHE A 172 11.14 10.60 2.97
N ASN A 173 11.64 11.79 2.70
CA ASN A 173 13.07 12.03 2.52
C ASN A 173 13.61 13.15 3.41
N GLN A 174 14.91 13.39 3.31
CA GLN A 174 15.60 14.42 4.09
C GLN A 174 15.04 15.84 3.85
N SER A 175 14.48 16.12 2.66
CA SER A 175 13.90 17.43 2.38
C SER A 175 12.65 17.70 3.22
N ASP A 176 11.83 16.68 3.46
CA ASP A 176 10.63 16.80 4.31
C ASP A 176 11.02 17.08 5.76
N LEU A 177 12.07 16.40 6.25
CA LEU A 177 12.62 16.64 7.58
C LEU A 177 13.20 18.05 7.68
N SER A 178 14.04 18.47 6.71
CA SER A 178 14.68 19.79 6.72
C SER A 178 13.66 20.92 6.70
N ALA A 179 12.63 20.82 5.86
CA ALA A 179 11.57 21.81 5.78
C ALA A 179 10.77 21.90 7.09
N SER A 180 10.50 20.76 7.73
CA SER A 180 9.82 20.72 9.04
C SER A 180 10.69 21.31 10.16
N VAL A 181 11.99 21.03 10.16
CA VAL A 181 12.96 21.61 11.09
C VAL A 181 12.98 23.13 10.93
N GLN A 182 13.12 23.64 9.72
CA GLN A 182 13.13 25.09 9.45
C GLN A 182 11.82 25.76 9.87
N PHE A 183 10.69 25.12 9.62
CA PHE A 183 9.39 25.62 10.09
C PHE A 183 9.36 25.72 11.63
N MET A 184 9.79 24.66 12.34
CA MET A 184 9.78 24.65 13.80
C MET A 184 10.71 25.73 14.39
N GLN A 185 11.89 25.96 13.79
CA GLN A 185 12.80 27.04 14.18
C GLN A 185 12.12 28.41 14.06
N ASN A 186 11.49 28.69 12.91
CA ASN A 186 10.78 29.93 12.67
C ASN A 186 9.61 30.11 13.63
N HIS A 187 8.82 29.04 13.85
CA HIS A 187 7.68 29.07 14.76
C HIS A 187 8.10 29.38 16.20
N LEU A 188 9.17 28.76 16.70
CA LEU A 188 9.69 29.02 18.03
C LEU A 188 10.28 30.43 18.16
N GLY A 189 10.92 30.97 17.12
CA GLY A 189 11.35 32.38 17.08
C GLY A 189 10.18 33.34 17.19
N ASP A 190 9.07 33.06 16.53
CA ASP A 190 7.83 33.82 16.63
C ASP A 190 7.19 33.71 18.02
N VAL A 191 7.18 32.51 18.60
CA VAL A 191 6.70 32.26 19.98
C VAL A 191 7.50 33.07 21.01
N GLU A 192 8.81 33.09 20.87
CA GLU A 192 9.72 33.87 21.74
C GLU A 192 9.46 35.38 21.62
N SER A 193 9.43 35.90 20.39
CA SER A 193 9.23 37.31 20.12
C SER A 193 7.90 37.85 20.65
N LYS A 194 6.83 37.01 20.53
CA LYS A 194 5.47 37.35 20.95
C LYS A 194 5.13 36.92 22.38
N LYS A 195 6.05 36.27 23.09
CA LYS A 195 5.87 35.68 24.44
C LYS A 195 4.60 34.84 24.57
N ARG A 196 4.35 33.97 23.59
CA ARG A 196 3.17 33.07 23.54
C ARG A 196 3.62 31.63 23.82
N PRO A 197 2.69 30.73 24.23
CA PRO A 197 2.99 29.30 24.25
C PRO A 197 3.12 28.74 22.83
N VAL A 198 3.72 27.55 22.70
CA VAL A 198 3.79 26.82 21.42
C VAL A 198 2.38 26.52 20.94
N ASP A 199 2.07 26.87 19.71
CA ASP A 199 0.80 26.53 19.07
C ASP A 199 0.89 25.14 18.41
N TRP A 200 0.53 24.14 19.17
CA TRP A 200 0.56 22.75 18.73
C TRP A 200 -0.41 22.45 17.59
N ILE A 201 -1.49 23.23 17.44
CA ILE A 201 -2.42 23.06 16.31
C ILE A 201 -1.70 23.45 15.02
N THR A 202 -1.02 24.60 15.03
CA THR A 202 -0.22 25.07 13.89
C THR A 202 0.96 24.13 13.62
N VAL A 203 1.66 23.64 14.65
CA VAL A 203 2.76 22.67 14.49
C VAL A 203 2.27 21.39 13.82
N ASN A 204 1.19 20.80 14.33
CA ASN A 204 0.62 19.59 13.72
C ASN A 204 0.18 19.82 12.27
N TYR A 205 -0.53 20.92 12.00
CA TYR A 205 -0.99 21.23 10.65
C TYR A 205 0.19 21.39 9.68
N MET A 206 1.19 22.19 10.04
CA MET A 206 2.31 22.45 9.14
C MET A 206 3.19 21.22 8.92
N VAL A 207 3.44 20.43 9.95
CA VAL A 207 4.26 19.21 9.80
C VAL A 207 3.44 18.11 9.11
N CYS A 208 2.22 17.81 9.60
CA CYS A 208 1.50 16.61 9.19
C CYS A 208 0.65 16.81 7.93
N ASP A 209 0.06 17.99 7.72
CA ASP A 209 -0.79 18.23 6.55
C ASP A 209 -0.05 18.93 5.40
N VAL A 210 0.95 19.77 5.71
CA VAL A 210 1.68 20.55 4.68
C VAL A 210 2.98 19.87 4.28
N GLN A 211 3.96 19.74 5.21
CA GLN A 211 5.31 19.28 4.87
C GLN A 211 5.33 17.80 4.44
N TYR A 212 4.85 16.92 5.29
CA TYR A 212 4.72 15.49 4.97
C TYR A 212 3.43 15.17 4.22
N GLY A 213 2.33 15.81 4.63
CA GLY A 213 1.00 15.56 4.07
C GLY A 213 0.86 15.93 2.60
N GLY A 214 1.69 16.85 2.09
CA GLY A 214 1.74 17.17 0.67
C GLY A 214 2.12 15.98 -0.24
N ARG A 215 2.79 14.96 0.32
CA ARG A 215 3.10 13.70 -0.39
C ARG A 215 2.02 12.63 -0.23
N ILE A 216 1.17 12.75 0.80
CA ILE A 216 0.18 11.72 1.14
C ILE A 216 -1.07 11.92 0.30
N THR A 217 -1.33 10.97 -0.58
CA THR A 217 -2.43 11.00 -1.54
C THR A 217 -3.67 10.22 -1.09
N ASP A 218 -3.50 9.28 -0.15
CA ASP A 218 -4.59 8.46 0.39
C ASP A 218 -5.11 9.06 1.70
N ASP A 219 -6.44 9.22 1.82
CA ASP A 219 -7.06 9.88 2.99
C ASP A 219 -6.93 9.04 4.27
N TRP A 220 -6.89 7.70 4.16
CA TRP A 220 -6.71 6.81 5.31
C TRP A 220 -5.28 6.87 5.82
N ASP A 221 -4.31 6.98 4.93
CA ASP A 221 -2.90 7.20 5.29
C ASP A 221 -2.69 8.60 5.89
N ARG A 222 -3.40 9.62 5.40
CA ARG A 222 -3.41 10.96 5.99
C ARG A 222 -3.97 10.93 7.41
N ARG A 223 -5.07 10.20 7.64
CA ARG A 223 -5.63 9.98 8.98
C ARG A 223 -4.60 9.32 9.90
N LEU A 224 -3.90 8.29 9.40
CA LEU A 224 -2.85 7.61 10.14
C LEU A 224 -1.71 8.56 10.50
N PHE A 225 -1.19 9.31 9.54
CA PHE A 225 -0.08 10.23 9.75
C PHE A 225 -0.44 11.33 10.78
N ASN A 226 -1.62 11.92 10.65
CA ASN A 226 -2.13 12.91 11.60
C ASN A 226 -2.33 12.32 13.01
N THR A 227 -2.55 11.03 13.13
CA THR A 227 -2.64 10.36 14.43
C THR A 227 -1.28 10.34 15.13
N TYR A 228 -0.17 10.15 14.41
CA TYR A 228 1.17 10.28 14.98
C TYR A 228 1.46 11.71 15.45
N GLY A 229 1.14 12.71 14.63
CA GLY A 229 1.31 14.11 15.04
C GLY A 229 0.58 14.43 16.34
N LYS A 230 -0.69 14.03 16.42
CA LYS A 230 -1.52 14.22 17.63
C LYS A 230 -1.03 13.42 18.84
N ALA A 231 -0.29 12.36 18.66
CA ALA A 231 0.27 11.58 19.76
C ALA A 231 1.63 12.12 20.25
N TRP A 232 2.46 12.62 19.34
CA TRP A 232 3.86 12.92 19.64
C TRP A 232 4.24 14.42 19.55
N LEU A 233 3.53 15.22 18.74
CA LEU A 233 3.72 16.65 18.63
C LEU A 233 2.65 17.40 19.43
N THR A 234 2.74 17.30 20.76
CA THR A 234 1.77 17.87 21.71
C THR A 234 2.49 18.46 22.91
N GLN A 235 1.77 19.22 23.74
CA GLN A 235 2.33 19.77 24.99
C GLN A 235 2.92 18.69 25.88
N THR A 236 2.33 17.48 25.88
CA THR A 236 2.82 16.36 26.72
C THR A 236 4.19 15.84 26.30
N CYS A 237 4.66 16.09 25.07
CA CYS A 237 6.02 15.68 24.68
C CYS A 237 7.12 16.43 25.46
N LEU A 238 6.77 17.55 26.08
CA LEU A 238 7.66 18.34 26.92
C LEU A 238 7.76 17.81 28.36
N ASP A 239 6.91 16.88 28.75
CA ASP A 239 6.89 16.31 30.10
C ASP A 239 8.09 15.38 30.31
N ALA A 240 8.65 15.38 31.54
CA ALA A 240 9.84 14.59 31.85
C ALA A 240 9.60 13.06 31.81
N ASP A 241 8.37 12.62 31.94
CA ASP A 241 7.94 11.21 31.89
C ASP A 241 7.41 10.79 30.51
N PHE A 242 7.49 11.67 29.50
CA PHE A 242 7.02 11.35 28.16
C PHE A 242 7.78 10.16 27.57
N GLU A 243 7.03 9.23 26.98
CA GLU A 243 7.52 8.08 26.23
C GLU A 243 6.74 7.94 24.93
N PHE A 244 7.44 7.61 23.86
CA PHE A 244 6.79 7.41 22.55
C PHE A 244 5.82 6.23 22.54
N HIS A 245 6.03 5.24 23.42
CA HIS A 245 5.15 4.11 23.59
C HIS A 245 5.08 3.65 25.06
N LYS A 246 3.94 3.86 25.69
CA LYS A 246 3.72 3.55 27.12
C LYS A 246 3.82 2.06 27.48
N GLY A 247 3.60 1.16 26.50
CA GLY A 247 3.73 -0.28 26.68
C GLY A 247 5.18 -0.79 26.69
N MET A 248 6.15 0.09 26.39
CA MET A 248 7.60 -0.21 26.36
C MET A 248 8.35 0.78 27.24
N PRO A 249 8.16 0.74 28.56
CA PRO A 249 8.71 1.75 29.47
C PRO A 249 10.23 1.89 29.35
N GLY A 250 10.71 3.12 29.19
CA GLY A 250 12.13 3.46 29.10
C GLY A 250 12.83 3.08 27.79
N ALA A 251 12.15 2.35 26.88
CA ALA A 251 12.78 1.92 25.63
C ALA A 251 12.97 3.06 24.62
N TYR A 252 11.99 3.95 24.49
CA TYR A 252 12.00 5.05 23.54
C TYR A 252 11.57 6.34 24.22
N ILE A 253 12.57 7.13 24.63
CA ILE A 253 12.41 8.39 25.39
C ILE A 253 13.01 9.56 24.62
N ILE A 254 12.71 10.77 25.07
CA ILE A 254 13.38 11.98 24.59
C ILE A 254 14.53 12.31 25.59
N PRO A 255 15.80 12.22 25.17
CA PRO A 255 16.92 12.45 26.09
C PRO A 255 16.90 13.81 26.78
N ALA A 256 16.49 14.87 26.07
CA ALA A 256 16.43 16.23 26.60
C ALA A 256 15.46 16.44 27.78
N ASN A 257 14.50 15.53 27.98
CA ASN A 257 13.47 15.63 29.03
C ASN A 257 13.87 14.91 30.34
N ARG A 258 14.89 14.07 30.32
CA ARG A 258 15.19 13.20 31.48
C ARG A 258 16.19 13.86 32.45
N PRO A 259 15.94 13.78 33.76
CA PRO A 259 16.93 14.20 34.77
C PRO A 259 18.24 13.42 34.56
N GLY A 260 19.36 14.14 34.57
CA GLY A 260 20.69 13.56 34.35
C GLY A 260 21.08 13.31 32.89
N MET A 261 20.18 13.57 31.94
CA MET A 261 20.45 13.56 30.49
C MET A 261 20.35 15.02 29.98
N PRO A 262 21.43 15.80 29.96
CA PRO A 262 21.33 17.26 29.76
C PRO A 262 20.89 17.68 28.36
N GLY A 263 20.83 16.81 27.39
CA GLY A 263 20.32 17.13 26.03
C GLY A 263 20.94 18.36 25.34
N THR A 264 22.03 18.89 25.91
CA THR A 264 22.69 20.11 25.44
C THR A 264 23.76 19.86 24.40
N ASP A 265 24.23 18.63 24.31
CA ASP A 265 25.30 18.20 23.43
C ASP A 265 24.78 17.16 22.45
N VAL A 266 25.07 17.35 21.16
CA VAL A 266 24.70 16.41 20.08
C VAL A 266 25.25 15.01 20.34
N ASP A 267 26.41 14.89 20.95
CA ASP A 267 27.03 13.61 21.25
C ASP A 267 26.26 12.80 22.32
N HIS A 268 25.51 13.46 23.20
CA HIS A 268 24.61 12.77 24.13
C HIS A 268 23.45 12.07 23.40
N TYR A 269 22.87 12.72 22.38
CA TYR A 269 21.84 12.09 21.54
C TYR A 269 22.41 10.91 20.75
N ARG A 270 23.59 11.08 20.16
CA ARG A 270 24.28 10.00 19.42
C ARG A 270 24.58 8.81 20.31
N LYS A 271 25.09 9.04 21.54
CA LYS A 271 25.32 7.98 22.53
C LYS A 271 24.01 7.27 22.91
N TYR A 272 22.95 8.03 23.17
CA TYR A 272 21.65 7.42 23.46
C TYR A 272 21.12 6.58 22.28
N ILE A 273 21.23 7.09 21.04
CA ILE A 273 20.83 6.35 19.85
C ILE A 273 21.61 5.03 19.72
N GLU A 274 22.88 5.01 20.11
CA GLU A 274 23.69 3.78 20.13
C GLU A 274 23.18 2.72 21.14
N THR A 275 22.44 3.12 22.17
CA THR A 275 21.85 2.19 23.14
C THR A 275 20.56 1.51 22.62
N LEU A 276 19.94 2.06 21.56
CA LEU A 276 18.72 1.51 21.01
C LEU A 276 18.94 0.11 20.41
N SER A 277 17.90 -0.71 20.47
CA SER A 277 17.90 -2.05 19.89
C SER A 277 18.17 -2.04 18.38
N LEU A 278 18.76 -3.12 17.89
CA LEU A 278 18.89 -3.38 16.43
C LEU A 278 17.62 -3.99 15.84
N VAL A 279 16.77 -4.58 16.69
CA VAL A 279 15.51 -5.19 16.28
C VAL A 279 14.39 -4.34 16.86
N ASP A 280 13.55 -3.82 15.98
CA ASP A 280 12.41 -2.99 16.35
C ASP A 280 11.18 -3.85 16.61
N ASP A 281 10.50 -3.60 17.72
CA ASP A 281 9.21 -4.20 18.00
C ASP A 281 8.12 -3.49 17.17
N PRO A 282 7.21 -4.22 16.50
CA PRO A 282 6.09 -3.61 15.78
C PRO A 282 5.22 -2.65 16.60
N GLU A 283 5.17 -2.83 17.90
CA GLU A 283 4.36 -1.99 18.79
C GLU A 283 4.81 -0.52 18.82
N ILE A 284 6.11 -0.25 18.62
CA ILE A 284 6.59 1.15 18.54
C ILE A 284 6.02 1.89 17.33
N PHE A 285 5.69 1.16 16.25
CA PHE A 285 5.00 1.70 15.08
C PHE A 285 3.48 1.78 15.30
N GLY A 286 2.97 1.46 16.49
CA GLY A 286 1.55 1.33 16.80
C GLY A 286 0.89 0.06 16.23
N LEU A 287 1.66 -0.84 15.59
CA LEU A 287 1.17 -2.09 15.02
C LEU A 287 1.06 -3.19 16.09
N HIS A 288 0.26 -4.21 15.81
CA HIS A 288 0.24 -5.43 16.61
C HIS A 288 1.51 -6.27 16.33
N SER A 289 1.95 -7.08 17.29
CA SER A 289 3.12 -7.96 17.14
C SER A 289 3.02 -8.91 15.92
N ASN A 290 1.83 -9.27 15.47
CA ASN A 290 1.60 -10.05 14.24
C ASN A 290 2.12 -9.35 12.97
N ALA A 291 2.38 -8.05 12.99
CA ALA A 291 2.92 -7.32 11.85
C ALA A 291 4.31 -7.83 11.42
N ASP A 292 5.13 -8.29 12.37
CA ASP A 292 6.41 -8.93 12.04
C ASP A 292 6.22 -10.23 11.26
N LEU A 293 5.22 -11.03 11.64
CA LEU A 293 4.87 -12.24 10.90
C LEU A 293 4.39 -11.91 9.47
N ALA A 294 3.53 -10.91 9.32
CA ALA A 294 3.07 -10.46 7.99
C ALA A 294 4.24 -9.99 7.12
N TYR A 295 5.15 -9.21 7.68
CA TYR A 295 6.36 -8.72 7.01
C TYR A 295 7.27 -9.87 6.55
N ARG A 296 7.57 -10.83 7.45
CA ARG A 296 8.40 -12.00 7.11
C ARG A 296 7.74 -12.89 6.07
N THR A 297 6.43 -13.08 6.14
CA THR A 297 5.67 -13.83 5.13
C THR A 297 5.77 -13.17 3.75
N LEU A 298 5.62 -11.85 3.69
CA LEU A 298 5.78 -11.10 2.44
C LEU A 298 7.20 -11.22 1.87
N GLN A 299 8.23 -11.06 2.70
CA GLN A 299 9.62 -11.23 2.28
C GLN A 299 9.90 -12.64 1.75
N THR A 300 9.46 -13.67 2.47
CA THR A 300 9.64 -15.07 2.05
C THR A 300 8.96 -15.32 0.71
N LYS A 301 7.74 -14.81 0.53
CA LYS A 301 7.02 -14.93 -0.75
C LYS A 301 7.77 -14.26 -1.88
N GLN A 302 8.28 -13.04 -1.69
CA GLN A 302 9.08 -12.34 -2.70
C GLN A 302 10.36 -13.10 -3.06
N GLN A 303 11.04 -13.69 -2.07
CA GLN A 303 12.23 -14.50 -2.32
C GLN A 303 11.91 -15.77 -3.12
N LEU A 304 10.82 -16.47 -2.77
CA LEU A 304 10.38 -17.66 -3.50
C LEU A 304 9.95 -17.31 -4.93
N ASP A 305 9.22 -16.23 -5.14
CA ASP A 305 8.84 -15.75 -6.47
C ASP A 305 10.08 -15.42 -7.31
N THR A 306 11.09 -14.76 -6.72
CA THR A 306 12.37 -14.48 -7.39
C THR A 306 13.10 -15.76 -7.79
N ILE A 307 13.15 -16.76 -6.91
CA ILE A 307 13.76 -18.07 -7.21
C ILE A 307 13.03 -18.75 -8.37
N LEU A 308 11.71 -18.73 -8.37
CA LEU A 308 10.88 -19.32 -9.43
C LEU A 308 11.08 -18.62 -10.78
N ASP A 309 11.21 -17.30 -10.77
CA ASP A 309 11.40 -16.50 -11.99
C ASP A 309 12.79 -16.69 -12.63
N VAL A 310 13.81 -17.03 -11.83
CA VAL A 310 15.18 -17.27 -12.30
C VAL A 310 15.39 -18.73 -12.78
N GLN A 311 14.50 -19.65 -12.42
CA GLN A 311 14.65 -21.05 -12.85
C GLN A 311 14.52 -21.20 -14.37
N PRO A 312 15.35 -22.09 -15.00
CA PRO A 312 15.21 -22.38 -16.42
C PRO A 312 13.82 -22.94 -16.72
N LYS A 313 13.16 -22.37 -17.71
CA LYS A 313 11.84 -22.83 -18.15
C LYS A 313 11.88 -24.15 -18.93
N GLU A 314 13.07 -24.65 -19.20
CA GLU A 314 13.31 -25.91 -19.93
C GLU A 314 13.95 -26.96 -19.01
N GLY A 315 13.38 -28.18 -19.05
CA GLY A 315 14.08 -29.36 -18.59
C GLY A 315 13.54 -30.07 -17.36
N GLY A 316 12.36 -30.57 -17.43
CA GLY A 316 11.95 -31.74 -16.64
C GLY A 316 12.41 -33.04 -17.31
N GLY A 317 13.71 -33.29 -17.31
CA GLY A 317 14.27 -34.59 -17.69
C GLY A 317 14.08 -35.61 -16.59
N GLY A 318 12.87 -36.13 -16.43
CA GLY A 318 12.57 -37.24 -15.53
C GLY A 318 11.16 -37.72 -15.79
N GLY A 319 10.99 -38.95 -16.18
CA GLY A 319 9.82 -39.81 -16.49
C GLY A 319 8.39 -39.40 -16.07
N GLY A 320 8.04 -38.13 -16.10
CA GLY A 320 6.71 -37.59 -15.83
C GLY A 320 6.03 -37.06 -17.09
N LEU A 321 4.75 -36.66 -16.96
CA LEU A 321 3.98 -36.03 -18.00
C LEU A 321 4.67 -34.78 -18.56
N THR A 322 4.57 -34.56 -19.86
CA THR A 322 5.06 -33.33 -20.49
C THR A 322 4.28 -32.12 -19.95
N ARG A 323 4.85 -30.93 -20.09
CA ARG A 323 4.21 -29.67 -19.69
C ARG A 323 2.84 -29.49 -20.35
N GLU A 324 2.75 -29.82 -21.64
CA GLU A 324 1.54 -29.76 -22.43
C GLU A 324 0.48 -30.76 -21.94
N GLU A 325 0.88 -31.97 -21.58
CA GLU A 325 -0.03 -32.99 -21.02
C GLU A 325 -0.60 -32.59 -19.65
N VAL A 326 0.24 -32.03 -18.77
CA VAL A 326 -0.22 -31.50 -17.47
C VAL A 326 -1.24 -30.39 -17.65
N VAL A 327 -0.96 -29.45 -18.55
CA VAL A 327 -1.88 -28.34 -18.83
C VAL A 327 -3.14 -28.83 -19.52
N LEU A 328 -3.05 -29.81 -20.42
CA LEU A 328 -4.21 -30.40 -21.09
C LEU A 328 -5.19 -31.02 -20.08
N ASN A 329 -4.66 -31.79 -19.13
CA ASN A 329 -5.49 -32.37 -18.05
C ASN A 329 -6.17 -31.27 -17.21
N MET A 330 -5.45 -30.19 -16.89
CA MET A 330 -6.02 -29.06 -16.18
C MET A 330 -7.10 -28.34 -17.00
N VAL A 331 -6.89 -28.14 -18.30
CA VAL A 331 -7.86 -27.53 -19.21
C VAL A 331 -9.16 -28.36 -19.24
N GLU A 332 -9.06 -29.68 -19.31
CA GLU A 332 -10.23 -30.57 -19.31
C GLU A 332 -10.98 -30.52 -17.97
N ASP A 333 -10.27 -30.52 -16.86
CA ASP A 333 -10.86 -30.37 -15.53
C ASP A 333 -11.61 -29.02 -15.39
N LEU A 334 -10.95 -27.91 -15.78
CA LEU A 334 -11.57 -26.59 -15.74
C LEU A 334 -12.80 -26.50 -16.66
N GLN A 335 -12.73 -27.05 -17.88
CA GLN A 335 -13.87 -27.07 -18.80
C GLN A 335 -15.06 -27.84 -18.24
N SER A 336 -14.81 -28.96 -17.57
CA SER A 336 -15.88 -29.80 -16.99
C SER A 336 -16.61 -29.12 -15.83
N LYS A 337 -15.91 -28.24 -15.09
CA LYS A 337 -16.42 -27.54 -13.90
C LYS A 337 -16.99 -26.14 -14.20
N LEU A 338 -16.74 -25.59 -15.41
CA LEU A 338 -17.25 -24.27 -15.77
C LEU A 338 -18.78 -24.22 -15.75
N PRO A 339 -19.38 -23.19 -15.10
CA PRO A 339 -20.84 -23.01 -15.11
C PRO A 339 -21.39 -22.87 -16.52
N PRO A 340 -22.65 -23.25 -16.76
CA PRO A 340 -23.31 -23.01 -18.04
C PRO A 340 -23.43 -21.51 -18.33
N ASP A 341 -23.56 -21.17 -19.62
CA ASP A 341 -23.80 -19.80 -20.05
C ASP A 341 -25.19 -19.30 -19.62
N TYR A 342 -25.26 -18.04 -19.19
CA TYR A 342 -26.51 -17.37 -18.92
C TYR A 342 -27.20 -17.01 -20.23
N ARG A 343 -28.38 -17.55 -20.45
CA ARG A 343 -29.20 -17.20 -21.61
C ARG A 343 -29.91 -15.88 -21.35
N ALA A 344 -29.92 -14.99 -22.34
CA ALA A 344 -30.48 -13.63 -22.19
C ALA A 344 -31.99 -13.66 -21.82
N ASP A 345 -32.74 -14.61 -22.36
CA ASP A 345 -34.18 -14.76 -22.06
C ASP A 345 -34.40 -15.21 -20.62
N ASP A 346 -33.64 -16.22 -20.15
CA ASP A 346 -33.74 -16.72 -18.76
C ASP A 346 -33.41 -15.63 -17.75
N VAL A 347 -32.40 -14.80 -18.04
CA VAL A 347 -32.02 -13.65 -17.18
C VAL A 347 -33.12 -12.59 -17.18
N LYS A 348 -33.70 -12.28 -18.34
CA LYS A 348 -34.79 -11.32 -18.48
C LYS A 348 -36.06 -11.76 -17.72
N ASP A 349 -36.43 -13.03 -17.84
CA ASP A 349 -37.58 -13.58 -17.16
C ASP A 349 -37.37 -13.67 -15.65
N GLY A 350 -36.19 -14.09 -15.20
CA GLY A 350 -35.82 -14.09 -13.79
C GLY A 350 -35.86 -12.68 -13.17
N ILE A 351 -35.28 -11.67 -13.83
CA ILE A 351 -35.33 -10.27 -13.37
C ILE A 351 -36.79 -9.77 -13.31
N LYS A 352 -37.63 -10.13 -14.28
CA LYS A 352 -39.05 -9.78 -14.28
C LYS A 352 -39.77 -10.41 -13.08
N ALA A 353 -39.49 -11.67 -12.77
CA ALA A 353 -40.06 -12.38 -11.62
C ALA A 353 -39.63 -11.72 -10.27
N LEU A 354 -38.42 -11.19 -10.20
CA LEU A 354 -37.91 -10.43 -9.03
C LEU A 354 -38.55 -9.04 -8.88
N GLY A 355 -39.41 -8.60 -9.76
CA GLY A 355 -40.11 -7.31 -9.74
C GLY A 355 -39.56 -6.30 -10.74
N GLY A 356 -38.76 -6.75 -11.71
CA GLY A 356 -38.32 -5.98 -12.88
C GLY A 356 -37.15 -5.01 -12.60
N MET A 357 -36.81 -4.28 -13.66
CA MET A 357 -35.67 -3.34 -13.67
C MET A 357 -35.94 -2.04 -12.87
N GLY A 358 -37.13 -1.85 -12.32
CA GLY A 358 -37.43 -0.73 -11.45
C GLY A 358 -36.74 -0.77 -10.08
N LYS A 359 -36.28 -1.96 -9.65
CA LYS A 359 -35.56 -2.15 -8.38
C LYS A 359 -34.05 -1.99 -8.56
N PRO A 360 -33.36 -1.14 -7.78
CA PRO A 360 -31.90 -0.90 -7.92
C PRO A 360 -31.08 -2.19 -7.81
N LEU A 361 -31.38 -3.07 -6.86
CA LEU A 361 -30.65 -4.33 -6.68
C LEU A 361 -30.84 -5.30 -7.86
N ASN A 362 -31.96 -5.27 -8.58
CA ASN A 362 -32.17 -6.07 -9.79
C ASN A 362 -31.33 -5.55 -10.97
N ILE A 363 -31.12 -4.23 -11.06
CA ILE A 363 -30.22 -3.60 -12.03
C ILE A 363 -28.78 -4.08 -11.76
N CYS A 364 -28.37 -4.03 -10.49
CA CYS A 364 -27.06 -4.50 -10.05
C CYS A 364 -26.87 -5.99 -10.41
N LEU A 365 -27.82 -6.85 -10.05
CA LEU A 365 -27.76 -8.28 -10.38
C LEU A 365 -27.58 -8.52 -11.88
N LYS A 366 -28.34 -7.81 -12.72
CA LYS A 366 -28.20 -7.94 -14.18
C LYS A 366 -26.80 -7.56 -14.66
N GLN A 367 -26.26 -6.44 -14.18
CA GLN A 367 -24.91 -5.98 -14.54
C GLN A 367 -23.83 -6.98 -14.12
N GLU A 368 -23.96 -7.56 -12.93
CA GLU A 368 -23.04 -8.57 -12.41
C GLU A 368 -23.10 -9.87 -13.22
N ILE A 369 -24.31 -10.32 -13.59
CA ILE A 369 -24.51 -11.49 -14.48
C ILE A 369 -23.92 -11.21 -15.86
N ASP A 370 -24.16 -10.04 -16.45
CA ASP A 370 -23.62 -9.67 -17.77
C ASP A 370 -22.08 -9.72 -17.75
N LYS A 371 -21.46 -9.23 -16.69
CA LYS A 371 -20.00 -9.25 -16.51
C LYS A 371 -19.47 -10.67 -16.30
N LEU A 372 -20.16 -11.48 -15.49
CA LEU A 372 -19.80 -12.89 -15.30
C LEU A 372 -19.91 -13.66 -16.62
N GLN A 373 -20.95 -13.43 -17.41
CA GLN A 373 -21.14 -14.07 -18.72
C GLN A 373 -20.01 -13.71 -19.70
N GLN A 374 -19.56 -12.45 -19.72
CA GLN A 374 -18.40 -12.04 -20.52
C GLN A 374 -17.14 -12.80 -20.12
N LEU A 375 -16.91 -12.95 -18.80
CA LEU A 375 -15.79 -13.70 -18.27
C LEU A 375 -15.86 -15.19 -18.64
N LEU A 376 -17.02 -15.83 -18.42
CA LEU A 376 -17.22 -17.26 -18.75
C LEU A 376 -16.97 -17.53 -20.23
N LYS A 377 -17.48 -16.68 -21.13
CA LYS A 377 -17.21 -16.77 -22.57
C LYS A 377 -15.72 -16.67 -22.90
N ALA A 378 -15.03 -15.70 -22.30
CA ALA A 378 -13.60 -15.50 -22.53
C ALA A 378 -12.78 -16.70 -22.05
N VAL A 379 -13.07 -17.19 -20.84
CA VAL A 379 -12.40 -18.37 -20.26
C VAL A 379 -12.63 -19.60 -21.13
N ARG A 380 -13.88 -19.89 -21.48
CA ARG A 380 -14.25 -21.05 -22.30
C ARG A 380 -13.59 -21.03 -23.68
N SER A 381 -13.65 -19.88 -24.37
CA SER A 381 -13.02 -19.72 -25.68
C SER A 381 -11.50 -19.92 -25.61
N MET A 382 -10.85 -19.39 -24.61
CA MET A 382 -9.39 -19.52 -24.46
C MET A 382 -8.99 -20.96 -24.10
N LEU A 383 -9.75 -21.65 -23.25
CA LEU A 383 -9.51 -23.07 -22.93
C LEU A 383 -9.63 -23.96 -24.19
N VAL A 384 -10.66 -23.72 -25.03
CA VAL A 384 -10.83 -24.42 -26.32
C VAL A 384 -9.64 -24.13 -27.24
N ASN A 385 -9.26 -22.87 -27.41
CA ASN A 385 -8.16 -22.49 -28.29
C ASN A 385 -6.82 -23.07 -27.79
N LEU A 386 -6.55 -23.08 -26.48
CA LEU A 386 -5.35 -23.69 -25.94
C LEU A 386 -5.30 -25.19 -26.21
N LYS A 387 -6.42 -25.90 -26.04
CA LYS A 387 -6.54 -27.35 -26.38
C LYS A 387 -6.22 -27.61 -27.85
N LEU A 388 -6.79 -26.80 -28.77
CA LEU A 388 -6.52 -26.90 -30.20
C LEU A 388 -5.06 -26.57 -30.56
N ALA A 389 -4.46 -25.62 -29.89
CA ALA A 389 -3.07 -25.25 -30.12
C ALA A 389 -2.09 -26.33 -29.62
N ILE A 390 -2.36 -26.93 -28.45
CA ILE A 390 -1.58 -28.08 -27.94
C ILE A 390 -1.71 -29.28 -28.90
N ALA A 391 -2.89 -29.51 -29.46
CA ALA A 391 -3.12 -30.55 -30.47
C ALA A 391 -2.52 -30.21 -31.85
N GLY A 392 -1.91 -29.03 -32.03
CA GLY A 392 -1.31 -28.61 -33.32
C GLY A 392 -2.32 -28.19 -34.39
N THR A 393 -3.60 -28.07 -34.05
CA THR A 393 -4.65 -27.70 -35.00
C THR A 393 -4.64 -26.20 -35.33
N ILE A 394 -4.23 -25.36 -34.41
CA ILE A 394 -4.06 -23.91 -34.59
C ILE A 394 -2.66 -23.46 -34.16
N VAL A 395 -2.25 -22.30 -34.64
CA VAL A 395 -0.93 -21.72 -34.32
C VAL A 395 -0.89 -21.30 -32.84
N MET A 396 0.20 -21.65 -32.15
CA MET A 396 0.48 -21.23 -30.79
C MET A 396 0.85 -19.75 -30.76
N THR A 397 -0.08 -18.90 -30.39
CA THR A 397 0.13 -17.45 -30.29
C THR A 397 0.83 -17.06 -28.98
N PRO A 398 1.47 -15.87 -28.88
CA PRO A 398 2.08 -15.40 -27.62
C PRO A 398 1.10 -15.38 -26.44
N GLU A 399 -0.19 -15.09 -26.68
CA GLU A 399 -1.23 -15.14 -25.64
C GLU A 399 -1.50 -16.57 -25.14
N LEU A 400 -1.46 -17.57 -26.04
CA LEU A 400 -1.64 -18.98 -25.69
C LEU A 400 -0.41 -19.56 -24.99
N ILE A 401 0.79 -19.06 -25.34
CA ILE A 401 2.03 -19.40 -24.62
C ILE A 401 1.97 -18.87 -23.19
N ASP A 402 1.61 -17.57 -23.01
CA ASP A 402 1.41 -16.98 -21.67
C ASP A 402 0.39 -17.80 -20.85
N MET A 403 -0.71 -18.21 -21.47
CA MET A 403 -1.73 -19.03 -20.82
C MET A 403 -1.20 -20.42 -20.44
N LEU A 404 -0.46 -21.09 -21.34
CA LEU A 404 0.17 -22.38 -21.06
C LEU A 404 1.12 -22.27 -19.87
N ASP A 405 1.98 -21.24 -19.87
CA ASP A 405 2.94 -20.96 -18.80
C ASP A 405 2.23 -20.68 -17.47
N ALA A 406 1.20 -19.83 -17.51
CA ALA A 406 0.44 -19.47 -16.32
C ALA A 406 -0.27 -20.69 -15.70
N LEU A 407 -0.96 -21.48 -16.51
CA LEU A 407 -1.65 -22.68 -16.04
C LEU A 407 -0.68 -23.73 -15.51
N PHE A 408 0.45 -23.96 -16.19
CA PHE A 408 1.49 -24.89 -15.71
C PHE A 408 2.01 -24.48 -14.33
N MET A 409 2.16 -23.17 -14.07
CA MET A 409 2.58 -22.62 -12.78
C MET A 409 1.43 -22.42 -11.79
N ALA A 410 0.22 -22.92 -12.07
CA ALA A 410 -1.00 -22.69 -11.29
C ALA A 410 -1.31 -21.20 -11.03
N ARG A 411 -0.91 -20.31 -11.95
CA ARG A 411 -1.23 -18.88 -11.95
C ARG A 411 -2.40 -18.56 -12.86
N VAL A 412 -3.07 -17.43 -12.58
CA VAL A 412 -4.18 -16.96 -13.44
C VAL A 412 -3.61 -16.30 -14.70
N PRO A 413 -4.01 -16.72 -15.91
CA PRO A 413 -3.58 -16.10 -17.16
C PRO A 413 -3.86 -14.60 -17.20
N SER A 414 -2.93 -13.81 -17.73
CA SER A 414 -3.01 -12.33 -17.73
C SER A 414 -4.25 -11.78 -18.43
N LYS A 415 -4.73 -12.46 -19.48
CA LYS A 415 -5.97 -12.07 -20.17
C LYS A 415 -7.22 -12.30 -19.32
N TRP A 416 -7.27 -13.37 -18.52
CA TRP A 416 -8.37 -13.61 -17.60
C TRP A 416 -8.43 -12.58 -16.48
N VAL A 417 -7.27 -12.18 -15.95
CA VAL A 417 -7.18 -11.08 -14.97
C VAL A 417 -7.71 -9.77 -15.57
N LYS A 418 -7.33 -9.43 -16.81
CA LYS A 418 -7.81 -8.22 -17.50
C LYS A 418 -9.32 -8.21 -17.69
N VAL A 419 -9.92 -9.33 -18.10
CA VAL A 419 -11.37 -9.42 -18.32
C VAL A 419 -12.14 -9.43 -17.00
N SER A 420 -11.66 -10.18 -16.02
CA SER A 420 -12.35 -10.32 -14.73
C SER A 420 -12.16 -9.09 -13.83
N GLN A 421 -11.05 -8.38 -13.97
CA GLN A 421 -10.59 -7.37 -13.00
C GLN A 421 -10.46 -7.93 -11.56
N LEU A 422 -10.39 -9.25 -11.43
CA LEU A 422 -10.18 -9.98 -10.20
C LEU A 422 -8.72 -10.41 -10.14
N VAL A 423 -8.05 -10.09 -9.06
CA VAL A 423 -6.66 -10.48 -8.83
C VAL A 423 -6.65 -11.56 -7.77
N SER A 424 -6.14 -12.73 -8.12
CA SER A 424 -5.74 -13.77 -7.18
C SER A 424 -4.47 -14.40 -7.72
N PRO A 425 -3.44 -14.60 -6.89
CA PRO A 425 -2.19 -15.24 -7.32
C PRO A 425 -2.39 -16.73 -7.64
N ASN A 426 -3.38 -17.36 -7.03
CA ASN A 426 -3.64 -18.79 -7.14
C ASN A 426 -4.83 -19.09 -8.07
N MET A 427 -4.57 -19.91 -9.09
CA MET A 427 -5.58 -20.31 -10.06
C MET A 427 -6.77 -21.05 -9.43
N GLY A 428 -6.50 -21.95 -8.47
CA GLY A 428 -7.55 -22.74 -7.81
C GLY A 428 -8.52 -21.84 -7.01
N VAL A 429 -7.99 -20.90 -6.24
CA VAL A 429 -8.80 -19.93 -5.48
C VAL A 429 -9.61 -19.03 -6.41
N TRP A 430 -8.98 -18.53 -7.47
CA TRP A 430 -9.64 -17.68 -8.46
C TRP A 430 -10.82 -18.41 -9.12
N PHE A 431 -10.61 -19.67 -9.52
CA PHE A 431 -11.63 -20.48 -10.16
C PHE A 431 -12.77 -20.84 -9.19
N ALA A 432 -12.44 -21.25 -7.95
CA ALA A 432 -13.44 -21.51 -6.91
C ALA A 432 -14.30 -20.27 -6.62
N ASN A 433 -13.70 -19.08 -6.63
CA ASN A 433 -14.43 -17.82 -6.47
C ASN A 433 -15.38 -17.54 -7.65
N ILE A 434 -15.04 -17.94 -8.89
CA ILE A 434 -15.95 -17.84 -10.04
C ILE A 434 -17.13 -18.79 -9.88
N LEU A 435 -16.89 -20.03 -9.46
CA LEU A 435 -17.96 -20.99 -9.22
C LEU A 435 -18.94 -20.51 -8.16
N LYS A 436 -18.44 -20.08 -7.01
CA LYS A 436 -19.25 -19.54 -5.90
C LYS A 436 -20.01 -18.27 -6.30
N ARG A 437 -19.42 -17.43 -7.14
CA ARG A 437 -20.08 -16.24 -7.69
C ARG A 437 -21.23 -16.62 -8.61
N ALA A 438 -21.01 -17.57 -9.50
CA ALA A 438 -22.06 -18.09 -10.39
C ALA A 438 -23.20 -18.72 -9.58
N GLU A 439 -22.88 -19.49 -8.54
CA GLU A 439 -23.88 -20.06 -7.63
C GLU A 439 -24.72 -18.96 -6.95
N GLN A 440 -24.09 -17.92 -6.39
CA GLN A 440 -24.80 -16.81 -5.73
C GLN A 440 -25.76 -16.10 -6.69
N PHE A 441 -25.32 -15.78 -7.91
CA PHE A 441 -26.14 -15.05 -8.86
C PHE A 441 -27.25 -15.93 -9.47
N THR A 442 -26.97 -17.19 -9.72
CA THR A 442 -27.99 -18.14 -10.20
C THR A 442 -29.06 -18.39 -9.15
N ALA A 443 -28.65 -18.62 -7.90
CA ALA A 443 -29.58 -18.77 -6.77
C ALA A 443 -30.44 -17.51 -6.58
N TRP A 444 -29.85 -16.32 -6.69
CA TRP A 444 -30.60 -15.07 -6.59
C TRP A 444 -31.61 -14.91 -7.73
N LEU A 445 -31.20 -15.22 -8.95
CA LEU A 445 -32.07 -15.11 -10.13
C LEU A 445 -33.25 -16.07 -10.08
N GLN A 446 -33.06 -17.30 -9.59
CA GLN A 446 -34.04 -18.38 -9.58
C GLN A 446 -34.89 -18.42 -8.31
N ASN A 447 -34.28 -18.25 -7.16
CA ASN A 447 -34.92 -18.49 -5.86
C ASN A 447 -35.26 -17.17 -5.12
N GLY A 448 -34.91 -16.02 -5.69
CA GLY A 448 -35.12 -14.75 -5.04
C GLY A 448 -33.91 -14.28 -4.25
N ARG A 449 -34.06 -13.14 -3.58
CA ARG A 449 -33.02 -12.45 -2.85
C ARG A 449 -32.44 -13.34 -1.73
N PRO A 450 -31.08 -13.56 -1.69
CA PRO A 450 -30.45 -14.29 -0.60
C PRO A 450 -30.65 -13.61 0.75
N LEU A 451 -30.67 -14.39 1.83
CA LEU A 451 -30.70 -13.86 3.20
C LEU A 451 -29.42 -13.08 3.52
N CYS A 452 -28.26 -13.62 3.11
CA CYS A 452 -26.96 -13.00 3.27
C CYS A 452 -26.19 -13.00 1.95
N PHE A 453 -25.52 -11.91 1.63
CA PHE A 453 -24.73 -11.76 0.41
C PHE A 453 -23.24 -11.95 0.71
N TRP A 454 -22.56 -12.73 -0.13
CA TRP A 454 -21.11 -12.82 -0.13
C TRP A 454 -20.54 -11.60 -0.88
N LEU A 455 -19.91 -10.68 -0.14
CA LEU A 455 -19.50 -9.39 -0.70
C LEU A 455 -18.42 -9.51 -1.77
N LEU A 456 -17.44 -10.42 -1.62
CA LEU A 456 -16.42 -10.71 -2.64
C LEU A 456 -17.06 -11.25 -3.94
N GLY A 457 -18.28 -11.78 -3.87
CA GLY A 457 -19.02 -12.27 -5.03
C GLY A 457 -19.33 -11.21 -6.09
N PHE A 458 -19.32 -9.93 -5.74
CA PHE A 458 -19.60 -8.85 -6.68
C PHE A 458 -18.33 -8.38 -7.39
N PHE A 459 -18.40 -8.11 -8.69
CA PHE A 459 -17.36 -7.42 -9.44
C PHE A 459 -17.30 -5.95 -9.04
N ASN A 460 -18.47 -5.35 -8.78
CA ASN A 460 -18.62 -3.99 -8.31
C ASN A 460 -19.34 -3.92 -6.95
N PRO A 461 -18.69 -4.27 -5.83
CA PRO A 461 -19.32 -4.23 -4.52
C PRO A 461 -19.75 -2.81 -4.11
N THR A 462 -19.05 -1.77 -4.53
CA THR A 462 -19.45 -0.37 -4.30
C THR A 462 -20.77 -0.05 -4.98
N GLY A 463 -20.94 -0.48 -6.24
CA GLY A 463 -22.21 -0.33 -6.96
C GLY A 463 -23.37 -1.12 -6.31
N PHE A 464 -23.08 -2.29 -5.76
CA PHE A 464 -24.05 -3.09 -5.00
C PHE A 464 -24.50 -2.37 -3.72
N LEU A 465 -23.58 -1.80 -2.95
CA LEU A 465 -23.91 -1.00 -1.75
C LEU A 465 -24.67 0.28 -2.11
N THR A 466 -24.30 0.94 -3.21
CA THR A 466 -25.06 2.11 -3.72
C THR A 466 -26.48 1.72 -4.10
N ALA A 467 -26.68 0.58 -4.76
CA ALA A 467 -28.02 0.07 -5.09
C ALA A 467 -28.85 -0.24 -3.84
N ASN A 468 -28.22 -0.76 -2.78
CA ASN A 468 -28.84 -0.94 -1.47
C ASN A 468 -29.31 0.39 -0.86
N ARG A 469 -28.43 1.44 -0.83
CA ARG A 469 -28.81 2.78 -0.35
C ARG A 469 -29.97 3.36 -1.16
N GLN A 470 -29.95 3.21 -2.48
CA GLN A 470 -31.05 3.65 -3.35
C GLN A 470 -32.37 2.95 -3.03
N GLU A 471 -32.31 1.64 -2.71
CA GLU A 471 -33.52 0.88 -2.35
C GLU A 471 -34.11 1.38 -1.02
N VAL A 472 -33.26 1.61 0.00
CA VAL A 472 -33.67 2.19 1.28
C VAL A 472 -34.23 3.60 1.11
N CYS A 473 -33.52 4.46 0.37
CA CYS A 473 -33.97 5.83 0.10
C CYS A 473 -35.35 5.86 -0.58
N ARG A 474 -35.61 4.95 -1.55
CA ARG A 474 -36.93 4.88 -2.22
C ARG A 474 -38.05 4.44 -1.29
N LYS A 475 -37.79 3.63 -0.27
CA LYS A 475 -38.78 3.28 0.76
C LYS A 475 -39.19 4.49 1.58
N HIS A 476 -38.23 5.37 1.87
CA HIS A 476 -38.41 6.60 2.65
C HIS A 476 -38.65 7.87 1.80
N ASN A 477 -39.03 7.69 0.52
CA ASN A 477 -39.30 8.81 -0.36
C ASN A 477 -40.43 9.75 0.17
N LYS A 478 -41.42 9.18 0.87
CA LYS A 478 -42.49 9.95 1.51
C LYS A 478 -42.00 10.78 2.70
N ASP A 479 -40.88 10.35 3.31
CA ASP A 479 -40.23 11.03 4.43
C ASP A 479 -39.21 12.07 3.94
N GLY A 480 -39.13 12.30 2.62
CA GLY A 480 -38.27 13.32 2.01
C GLY A 480 -36.77 12.95 1.97
N TRP A 481 -36.42 11.67 2.04
CA TRP A 481 -35.02 11.27 1.96
C TRP A 481 -34.46 11.44 0.55
N ALA A 482 -33.37 12.21 0.42
CA ALA A 482 -32.57 12.31 -0.80
C ALA A 482 -31.35 11.39 -0.70
N LEU A 483 -30.92 10.85 -1.83
CA LEU A 483 -29.78 9.90 -1.86
C LEU A 483 -28.47 10.52 -1.34
N ASP A 484 -28.28 11.81 -1.56
CA ASP A 484 -27.09 12.56 -1.13
C ASP A 484 -27.04 12.75 0.40
N ASP A 485 -28.20 12.68 1.07
CA ASP A 485 -28.31 12.80 2.53
C ASP A 485 -28.24 11.44 3.24
N VAL A 486 -28.17 10.33 2.50
CA VAL A 486 -28.16 8.98 3.04
C VAL A 486 -26.74 8.41 3.03
N ILE A 487 -26.26 8.09 4.21
CA ILE A 487 -24.96 7.41 4.43
C ILE A 487 -25.17 5.94 4.76
N ASP A 488 -24.13 5.13 4.55
CA ASP A 488 -24.14 3.73 4.99
C ASP A 488 -24.08 3.67 6.53
N HIS A 489 -25.05 2.98 7.12
CA HIS A 489 -25.04 2.58 8.52
C HIS A 489 -24.79 1.09 8.60
N SER A 490 -23.93 0.68 9.53
CA SER A 490 -23.52 -0.71 9.66
C SER A 490 -23.57 -1.18 11.11
N GLU A 491 -23.93 -2.45 11.30
CA GLU A 491 -23.94 -3.11 12.59
C GLU A 491 -23.49 -4.57 12.42
N VAL A 492 -22.56 -5.01 13.28
CA VAL A 492 -22.11 -6.41 13.31
C VAL A 492 -23.12 -7.22 14.09
N LEU A 493 -23.61 -8.29 13.49
CA LEU A 493 -24.53 -9.22 14.16
C LEU A 493 -23.73 -10.24 14.99
N LYS A 494 -24.39 -10.80 16.01
CA LYS A 494 -23.81 -11.91 16.79
C LYS A 494 -23.90 -13.26 16.06
N GLN A 495 -24.66 -13.31 14.97
CA GLN A 495 -24.98 -14.51 14.21
C GLN A 495 -23.98 -14.73 13.07
N GLU A 496 -23.67 -15.99 12.80
CA GLU A 496 -23.00 -16.42 11.57
C GLU A 496 -24.01 -16.56 10.42
N LYS A 497 -23.49 -16.65 9.18
CA LYS A 497 -24.31 -16.77 7.98
C LYS A 497 -25.39 -17.86 8.10
N ASP A 498 -25.02 -19.03 8.62
CA ASP A 498 -25.90 -20.20 8.68
C ASP A 498 -26.94 -20.14 9.82
N GLU A 499 -26.79 -19.19 10.73
CA GLU A 499 -27.71 -18.93 11.83
C GLU A 499 -28.80 -17.91 11.46
N VAL A 500 -28.59 -17.12 10.38
CA VAL A 500 -29.55 -16.13 9.91
C VAL A 500 -30.76 -16.81 9.27
N ARG A 501 -31.94 -16.56 9.84
CA ARG A 501 -33.21 -17.19 9.39
C ARG A 501 -34.17 -16.23 8.70
N LYS A 502 -33.97 -14.92 8.84
CA LYS A 502 -34.85 -13.89 8.29
C LYS A 502 -34.03 -12.78 7.66
N ALA A 503 -34.46 -12.32 6.48
CA ALA A 503 -33.86 -11.12 5.85
C ALA A 503 -34.14 -9.86 6.70
N PRO A 504 -33.29 -8.82 6.64
CA PRO A 504 -33.53 -7.57 7.33
C PRO A 504 -34.75 -6.87 6.75
N GLU A 505 -35.45 -6.07 7.54
CA GLU A 505 -36.59 -5.25 7.08
C GLU A 505 -36.12 -4.20 6.09
N GLU A 506 -34.93 -3.65 6.34
CA GLU A 506 -34.24 -2.69 5.47
C GLU A 506 -32.75 -3.02 5.37
N GLY A 507 -32.15 -2.70 4.23
CA GLY A 507 -30.75 -2.96 4.00
C GLY A 507 -30.48 -4.41 3.59
N ILE A 508 -29.27 -4.87 3.85
CA ILE A 508 -28.74 -6.16 3.46
C ILE A 508 -27.85 -6.75 4.57
N TYR A 509 -27.78 -8.06 4.62
CA TYR A 509 -26.77 -8.78 5.38
C TYR A 509 -25.64 -9.20 4.44
N VAL A 510 -24.39 -8.92 4.84
CA VAL A 510 -23.18 -9.33 4.11
C VAL A 510 -22.28 -10.18 4.97
N TYR A 511 -21.56 -11.12 4.36
CA TYR A 511 -20.60 -12.00 5.03
C TYR A 511 -19.35 -12.20 4.20
N GLY A 512 -18.34 -12.87 4.77
CA GLY A 512 -17.05 -13.12 4.12
C GLY A 512 -16.14 -11.92 4.21
N LEU A 513 -16.17 -11.21 5.34
CA LEU A 513 -15.27 -10.13 5.68
C LEU A 513 -14.26 -10.62 6.72
N TYR A 514 -13.02 -10.15 6.59
CA TYR A 514 -11.92 -10.49 7.47
C TYR A 514 -11.28 -9.21 8.02
N LEU A 515 -11.06 -9.15 9.32
CA LEU A 515 -10.31 -8.09 9.98
C LEU A 515 -8.81 -8.35 9.82
N ASP A 516 -8.10 -7.34 9.37
CA ASP A 516 -6.64 -7.26 9.40
C ASP A 516 -6.22 -6.30 10.51
N GLY A 517 -5.27 -6.69 11.34
CA GLY A 517 -4.76 -5.90 12.47
C GLY A 517 -5.61 -5.92 13.74
N ALA A 518 -6.75 -6.63 13.77
CA ALA A 518 -7.64 -6.75 14.92
C ALA A 518 -8.52 -8.00 14.81
N LYS A 519 -9.29 -8.30 15.86
CA LYS A 519 -10.37 -9.29 15.83
C LYS A 519 -11.67 -8.73 16.41
N TRP A 520 -12.79 -9.38 16.11
CA TRP A 520 -14.10 -9.10 16.72
C TRP A 520 -14.36 -10.02 17.90
N ASP A 521 -14.57 -9.44 19.07
CA ASP A 521 -14.98 -10.17 20.27
C ASP A 521 -16.52 -10.30 20.28
N LYS A 522 -17.05 -11.47 19.86
CA LYS A 522 -18.48 -11.70 19.77
C LYS A 522 -19.23 -11.53 21.10
N PRO A 523 -18.73 -12.05 22.26
CA PRO A 523 -19.37 -11.84 23.56
C PRO A 523 -19.49 -10.37 23.93
N LYS A 524 -18.42 -9.59 23.72
CA LYS A 524 -18.39 -8.17 24.08
C LYS A 524 -18.99 -7.27 23.02
N ASP A 525 -19.20 -7.77 21.80
CA ASP A 525 -19.74 -7.04 20.65
C ASP A 525 -18.88 -5.80 20.28
N ARG A 526 -17.56 -6.00 20.21
CA ARG A 526 -16.59 -4.93 19.94
C ARG A 526 -15.27 -5.42 19.39
N LEU A 527 -14.52 -4.47 18.84
CA LEU A 527 -13.18 -4.69 18.30
C LEU A 527 -12.17 -4.91 19.45
N THR A 528 -11.29 -5.90 19.29
CA THR A 528 -10.20 -6.20 20.23
C THR A 528 -8.91 -6.51 19.48
N ASP A 529 -7.77 -6.58 20.21
CA ASP A 529 -6.49 -6.95 19.61
C ASP A 529 -6.54 -8.36 18.99
N SER A 530 -5.81 -8.59 17.91
CA SER A 530 -5.72 -9.89 17.22
C SER A 530 -5.17 -10.97 18.14
N ASP A 531 -5.56 -12.22 17.90
CA ASP A 531 -4.90 -13.36 18.54
C ASP A 531 -3.46 -13.50 17.99
N PRO A 532 -2.51 -13.94 18.83
CA PRO A 532 -1.14 -14.18 18.39
C PRO A 532 -1.10 -15.14 17.19
N LYS A 533 -0.31 -14.79 16.18
CA LYS A 533 -0.12 -15.56 14.92
C LYS A 533 -1.36 -15.69 14.02
N VAL A 534 -2.44 -14.96 14.29
CA VAL A 534 -3.62 -14.87 13.44
C VAL A 534 -3.57 -13.56 12.67
N LEU A 535 -3.29 -13.60 11.37
CA LEU A 535 -3.19 -12.41 10.53
C LEU A 535 -4.57 -11.85 10.17
N PHE A 536 -5.51 -12.73 9.84
CA PHE A 536 -6.85 -12.34 9.42
C PHE A 536 -7.90 -13.02 10.28
N SER A 537 -8.77 -12.24 10.91
CA SER A 537 -9.84 -12.75 11.76
C SER A 537 -11.19 -12.60 11.06
N PRO A 538 -12.01 -13.66 10.95
CA PRO A 538 -13.31 -13.54 10.32
C PRO A 538 -14.23 -12.62 11.14
N LEU A 539 -15.01 -11.80 10.43
CA LEU A 539 -16.08 -11.00 11.02
C LEU A 539 -17.40 -11.76 10.89
N PRO A 540 -18.28 -11.76 11.90
CA PRO A 540 -19.65 -12.25 11.77
C PRO A 540 -20.43 -11.51 10.68
N VAL A 541 -21.69 -11.86 10.49
CA VAL A 541 -22.54 -11.17 9.53
C VAL A 541 -22.64 -9.69 9.84
N LEU A 542 -22.46 -8.86 8.84
CA LEU A 542 -22.58 -7.41 8.92
C LEU A 542 -23.90 -6.98 8.27
N TRP A 543 -24.73 -6.25 9.03
CA TRP A 543 -25.89 -5.56 8.49
C TRP A 543 -25.48 -4.20 7.96
N ILE A 544 -25.88 -3.88 6.72
CA ILE A 544 -25.63 -2.59 6.08
C ILE A 544 -26.96 -2.03 5.58
N THR A 545 -27.29 -0.83 6.01
CA THR A 545 -28.49 -0.11 5.58
C THR A 545 -28.18 1.36 5.32
N GLY A 546 -29.13 2.11 4.79
CA GLY A 546 -29.03 3.58 4.68
C GLY A 546 -29.57 4.28 5.93
N ALA A 547 -28.89 5.31 6.37
CA ALA A 547 -29.35 6.21 7.43
C ALA A 547 -29.15 7.68 7.05
N GLN A 548 -29.99 8.58 7.58
CA GLN A 548 -29.77 10.02 7.39
C GLN A 548 -28.49 10.48 8.08
N ALA A 549 -27.68 11.26 7.40
CA ALA A 549 -26.42 11.79 7.93
C ALA A 549 -26.59 12.61 9.23
N SER A 550 -27.75 13.26 9.40
CA SER A 550 -28.11 14.05 10.58
C SER A 550 -28.31 13.21 11.86
N LYS A 551 -28.53 11.89 11.73
CA LYS A 551 -28.74 10.94 12.84
C LYS A 551 -27.50 10.13 13.19
N ALA A 552 -26.32 10.55 12.72
CA ALA A 552 -25.07 9.86 13.02
C ALA A 552 -24.84 9.78 14.54
N SER A 553 -24.59 8.57 15.04
CA SER A 553 -24.34 8.28 16.46
C SER A 553 -23.06 8.94 16.98
N ASP A 554 -22.93 9.07 18.29
CA ASP A 554 -21.75 9.64 18.96
C ASP A 554 -20.49 8.80 18.59
N LYS A 555 -19.58 9.40 17.80
CA LYS A 555 -18.43 8.70 17.19
C LYS A 555 -17.31 8.35 18.20
N LYS A 556 -17.42 8.73 19.47
CA LYS A 556 -16.35 8.51 20.46
C LYS A 556 -16.07 7.03 20.76
N SER A 557 -17.08 6.17 20.64
CA SER A 557 -16.99 4.72 20.85
C SER A 557 -17.02 3.91 19.56
N LEU A 558 -16.79 4.56 18.41
CA LEU A 558 -16.82 3.93 17.10
C LEU A 558 -15.49 4.16 16.36
N TYR A 559 -15.00 3.10 15.75
CA TYR A 559 -13.89 3.16 14.80
C TYR A 559 -14.41 3.01 13.38
N THR A 560 -14.25 4.05 12.56
CA THR A 560 -14.56 3.99 11.14
C THR A 560 -13.49 3.18 10.42
N CYS A 561 -13.84 1.93 10.09
CA CYS A 561 -12.98 0.91 9.52
C CYS A 561 -13.14 0.88 8.00
N PRO A 562 -12.08 1.09 7.21
CA PRO A 562 -12.14 0.96 5.76
C PRO A 562 -12.29 -0.50 5.33
N VAL A 563 -13.01 -0.73 4.23
CA VAL A 563 -13.23 -2.04 3.62
C VAL A 563 -12.56 -2.08 2.26
N TYR A 564 -11.69 -3.06 2.03
CA TYR A 564 -10.97 -3.26 0.77
C TYR A 564 -11.27 -4.63 0.17
N LYS A 565 -11.12 -4.75 -1.16
CA LYS A 565 -11.32 -6.03 -1.88
C LYS A 565 -10.21 -7.05 -1.59
N ALA A 566 -8.99 -6.59 -1.36
CA ALA A 566 -7.80 -7.42 -1.20
C ALA A 566 -6.80 -6.74 -0.23
N PRO A 567 -5.78 -7.48 0.25
CA PRO A 567 -4.75 -6.94 1.14
C PRO A 567 -3.99 -5.74 0.56
N LYS A 568 -3.91 -5.62 -0.77
CA LYS A 568 -3.36 -4.42 -1.43
C LYS A 568 -4.39 -3.28 -1.37
N ARG A 569 -4.25 -2.42 -0.38
CA ARG A 569 -5.21 -1.38 0.00
C ARG A 569 -5.10 -0.12 -0.89
N THR A 570 -5.26 -0.28 -2.20
CA THR A 570 -5.27 0.86 -3.14
C THR A 570 -6.67 1.48 -3.25
N GLY A 571 -6.77 2.72 -3.72
CA GLY A 571 -8.05 3.39 -3.96
C GLY A 571 -8.99 2.59 -4.89
N LEU A 572 -8.45 1.83 -5.86
CA LEU A 572 -9.23 0.94 -6.73
C LEU A 572 -9.81 -0.28 -5.99
N ASN A 573 -9.19 -0.68 -4.89
CA ASN A 573 -9.65 -1.78 -4.05
C ASN A 573 -10.55 -1.32 -2.90
N TYR A 574 -10.66 -0.03 -2.66
CA TYR A 574 -11.56 0.51 -1.64
C TYR A 574 -13.02 0.28 -2.02
N VAL A 575 -13.82 -0.16 -1.07
CA VAL A 575 -15.26 -0.48 -1.24
C VAL A 575 -16.13 0.53 -0.52
N THR A 576 -15.98 0.61 0.78
CA THR A 576 -16.74 1.50 1.69
C THR A 576 -16.02 1.60 3.03
N SER A 577 -16.62 2.26 3.99
CA SER A 577 -16.23 2.20 5.40
C SER A 577 -17.40 1.77 6.27
N VAL A 578 -17.10 1.09 7.37
CA VAL A 578 -18.09 0.64 8.35
C VAL A 578 -17.67 1.09 9.75
N ASP A 579 -18.64 1.43 10.59
CA ASP A 579 -18.37 1.84 11.96
C ASP A 579 -18.43 0.62 12.88
N LEU A 580 -17.32 0.34 13.57
CA LEU A 580 -17.16 -0.78 14.50
C LEU A 580 -17.08 -0.25 15.93
N ARG A 581 -17.77 -0.91 16.85
CA ARG A 581 -17.74 -0.57 18.28
C ARG A 581 -16.37 -0.86 18.89
N VAL A 582 -15.86 0.07 19.69
CA VAL A 582 -14.56 -0.02 20.36
C VAL A 582 -14.63 0.44 21.80
N ASP A 583 -13.76 -0.14 22.65
CA ASP A 583 -13.53 0.34 24.03
C ASP A 583 -12.36 1.32 24.06
N ASP A 584 -11.28 0.98 23.35
CA ASP A 584 -10.10 1.82 23.26
C ASP A 584 -10.33 3.01 22.33
N ALA A 585 -9.50 4.02 22.47
CA ALA A 585 -9.56 5.20 21.59
C ALA A 585 -9.44 4.79 20.10
N PRO A 586 -10.26 5.34 19.21
CA PRO A 586 -10.20 5.05 17.76
C PRO A 586 -8.81 5.24 17.14
N SER A 587 -8.00 6.12 17.72
CA SER A 587 -6.59 6.35 17.31
C SER A 587 -5.72 5.10 17.45
N LYS A 588 -5.93 4.25 18.45
CA LYS A 588 -5.24 2.97 18.61
C LYS A 588 -5.43 2.10 17.35
N TRP A 589 -6.66 1.96 16.89
CA TRP A 589 -7.02 1.12 15.75
C TRP A 589 -6.52 1.72 14.42
N THR A 590 -6.47 3.04 14.34
CA THR A 590 -5.83 3.75 13.21
C THR A 590 -4.33 3.41 13.15
N LEU A 591 -3.63 3.47 14.28
CA LEU A 591 -2.21 3.09 14.36
C LEU A 591 -1.98 1.60 14.10
N ARG A 592 -2.88 0.72 14.55
CA ARG A 592 -2.87 -0.72 14.24
C ARG A 592 -3.06 -1.02 12.75
N GLY A 593 -3.48 -0.04 11.95
CA GLY A 593 -3.76 -0.21 10.53
C GLY A 593 -4.97 -1.11 10.27
N VAL A 594 -5.96 -1.10 11.17
CA VAL A 594 -7.12 -2.00 11.08
C VAL A 594 -7.98 -1.69 9.87
N CYS A 595 -8.27 -2.72 9.09
CA CYS A 595 -9.23 -2.67 7.99
C CYS A 595 -10.01 -3.98 7.86
N LEU A 596 -11.06 -3.93 7.05
CA LEU A 596 -11.80 -5.12 6.62
C LEU A 596 -11.39 -5.48 5.19
N LEU A 597 -11.23 -6.77 4.95
CA LEU A 597 -10.88 -7.34 3.65
C LEU A 597 -11.99 -8.30 3.20
N THR A 598 -12.34 -8.28 1.91
CA THR A 598 -13.24 -9.28 1.33
C THR A 598 -12.49 -10.53 0.86
N SER A 599 -11.17 -10.42 0.65
CA SER A 599 -10.27 -11.54 0.34
C SER A 599 -9.00 -11.40 1.17
N THR A 600 -8.43 -12.52 1.55
CA THR A 600 -7.15 -12.62 2.26
C THR A 600 -5.98 -12.95 1.35
N ASP A 601 -6.26 -13.11 0.03
CA ASP A 601 -5.29 -13.46 -1.02
C ASP A 601 -4.76 -12.24 -1.76
#